data_56e258bc23c91762eef39b4978e552e0
#
_entry.id   56e258bc23c91762eef39b4978e552e0
#
_cell.length_a   1.000
_cell.length_b   1.000
_cell.length_c   1.000
_cell.angle_alpha   90.00
_cell.angle_beta   90.00
_cell.angle_gamma   90.00
#
_symmetry.space_group_name_H-M   'P 1'
#
loop_
_entity.id
_entity.type
_entity.pdbx_description
1 polymer ?
#
loop_
_entity_poly.entity_id
_entity_poly.type
_entity_poly.pdbx_seq_one_letter_code
_entity_poly.pdbx_strand_id
1 'polypeptide(L)'
;THPKLNGLQLLNEEVIKKYLVRLLETDLKVAPLRIIAHEATAYARMQSAEDSPKYNIRVGGRIDRIDEVLLGTRNQQLRVVDYKTGNSQAKSVAALPDVINPSKIPDNQIDYHLQVMLYSLLIDGHAPQLNPQHRPVSPALLFIQYTSDEDYSPILRIGETRITDMGSLREEFDKELHRLLGEI
;
A
#
# COMPACT_ATOMS: atom_id res chain seq x y z
N THR A 1 -34.84 18.69 1.25
CA THR A 1 -34.79 18.66 2.72
C THR A 1 -33.61 17.80 3.14
N HIS A 2 -32.61 18.44 3.78
CA HIS A 2 -31.49 17.70 4.35
C HIS A 2 -32.01 16.80 5.49
N PRO A 3 -31.59 15.53 5.56
CA PRO A 3 -31.98 14.67 6.68
C PRO A 3 -31.48 15.28 8.00
N LYS A 4 -32.31 15.25 9.04
CA LYS A 4 -31.89 15.65 10.38
C LYS A 4 -30.95 14.57 10.91
N LEU A 5 -29.64 14.91 11.03
CA LEU A 5 -28.65 14.04 11.59
C LEU A 5 -28.86 13.93 13.12
N ASN A 6 -28.68 12.73 13.67
CA ASN A 6 -28.61 12.53 15.11
C ASN A 6 -27.21 12.92 15.66
N GLY A 7 -27.05 12.99 16.98
CA GLY A 7 -25.80 13.42 17.60
C GLY A 7 -24.58 12.59 17.20
N LEU A 8 -24.72 11.27 17.01
CA LEU A 8 -23.63 10.40 16.56
C LEU A 8 -23.26 10.66 15.10
N GLN A 9 -24.24 10.90 14.23
CA GLN A 9 -24.01 11.24 12.83
C GLN A 9 -23.29 12.59 12.69
N LEU A 10 -23.63 13.58 13.51
CA LEU A 10 -22.94 14.87 13.55
C LEU A 10 -21.49 14.71 14.01
N LEU A 11 -21.24 13.88 15.04
CA LEU A 11 -19.87 13.58 15.48
C LEU A 11 -19.06 12.90 14.39
N ASN A 12 -19.63 11.92 13.70
CA ASN A 12 -18.98 11.23 12.60
C ASN A 12 -18.66 12.18 11.44
N GLU A 13 -19.57 13.12 11.13
CA GLU A 13 -19.34 14.14 10.10
C GLU A 13 -18.11 15.01 10.44
N GLU A 14 -17.99 15.46 11.68
CA GLU A 14 -16.83 16.26 12.12
C GLU A 14 -15.52 15.46 12.09
N VAL A 15 -15.56 14.18 12.45
CA VAL A 15 -14.40 13.29 12.35
C VAL A 15 -13.96 13.12 10.89
N ILE A 16 -14.91 12.87 9.99
CA ILE A 16 -14.63 12.72 8.54
C ILE A 16 -14.04 14.01 7.98
N LYS A 17 -14.59 15.18 8.33
CA LYS A 17 -14.04 16.47 7.90
C LYS A 17 -12.57 16.64 8.34
N LYS A 18 -12.26 16.31 9.61
CA LYS A 18 -10.89 16.36 10.10
C LYS A 18 -9.95 15.41 9.35
N TYR A 19 -10.41 14.21 9.03
CA TYR A 19 -9.63 13.25 8.25
C TYR A 19 -9.37 13.76 6.83
N LEU A 20 -10.37 14.35 6.19
CA LEU A 20 -10.20 14.94 4.85
C LEU A 20 -9.18 16.08 4.85
N VAL A 21 -9.24 16.98 5.86
CA VAL A 21 -8.26 18.07 5.99
C VAL A 21 -6.85 17.51 6.15
N ARG A 22 -6.64 16.55 7.06
CA ARG A 22 -5.33 15.91 7.27
C ARG A 22 -4.81 15.21 6.03
N LEU A 23 -5.68 14.52 5.28
CA LEU A 23 -5.32 13.89 4.03
C LEU A 23 -4.81 14.92 3.02
N LEU A 24 -5.53 16.02 2.84
CA LEU A 24 -5.14 17.10 1.94
C LEU A 24 -3.82 17.77 2.36
N GLU A 25 -3.63 18.00 3.65
CA GLU A 25 -2.36 18.53 4.19
C GLU A 25 -1.19 17.58 3.92
N THR A 26 -1.43 16.27 4.04
CA THR A 26 -0.41 15.24 3.73
C THR A 26 -0.07 15.23 2.24
N ASP A 27 -1.08 15.35 1.38
CA ASP A 27 -0.88 15.41 -0.06
C ASP A 27 -0.16 16.72 -0.48
N LEU A 28 -0.44 17.84 0.19
CA LEU A 28 0.27 19.09 -0.05
C LEU A 28 1.77 19.01 0.28
N LYS A 29 2.19 18.22 1.26
CA LYS A 29 3.63 18.02 1.58
C LYS A 29 4.42 17.39 0.45
N VAL A 30 3.77 16.65 -0.43
CA VAL A 30 4.39 15.95 -1.57
C VAL A 30 3.99 16.53 -2.92
N ALA A 31 3.30 17.66 -2.93
CA ALA A 31 2.91 18.34 -4.17
C ALA A 31 4.15 18.82 -4.97
N PRO A 32 4.08 18.78 -6.30
CA PRO A 32 2.94 18.39 -7.11
C PRO A 32 2.72 16.88 -7.15
N LEU A 33 1.46 16.46 -6.99
CA LEU A 33 1.07 15.08 -7.14
C LEU A 33 -0.07 14.95 -8.15
N ARG A 34 -0.17 13.80 -8.82
CA ARG A 34 -1.24 13.49 -9.75
C ARG A 34 -1.86 12.15 -9.39
N ILE A 35 -3.16 12.12 -9.15
CA ILE A 35 -3.88 10.86 -8.97
C ILE A 35 -4.00 10.18 -10.34
N ILE A 36 -3.46 8.97 -10.45
CA ILE A 36 -3.50 8.13 -11.65
C ILE A 36 -4.79 7.31 -11.66
N ALA A 37 -5.11 6.71 -10.50
CA ALA A 37 -6.32 5.91 -10.34
C ALA A 37 -6.75 5.89 -8.86
N HIS A 38 -8.04 5.69 -8.63
CA HIS A 38 -8.62 5.35 -7.34
C HIS A 38 -9.52 4.13 -7.50
N GLU A 39 -9.63 3.31 -6.46
CA GLU A 39 -10.45 2.10 -6.46
C GLU A 39 -10.12 1.17 -7.64
N ALA A 40 -8.85 1.17 -8.06
CA ALA A 40 -8.38 0.38 -9.19
C ALA A 40 -8.25 -1.10 -8.80
N THR A 41 -8.56 -1.98 -9.74
CA THR A 41 -8.45 -3.41 -9.54
C THR A 41 -7.26 -3.95 -10.32
N ALA A 42 -6.35 -4.67 -9.62
CA ALA A 42 -5.22 -5.34 -10.23
C ALA A 42 -5.11 -6.79 -9.73
N TYR A 43 -4.84 -7.71 -10.66
CA TYR A 43 -4.63 -9.14 -10.37
C TYR A 43 -3.51 -9.71 -11.22
N ALA A 44 -2.77 -10.65 -10.64
CA ALA A 44 -1.89 -11.56 -11.37
C ALA A 44 -2.30 -13.02 -11.14
N ARG A 45 -1.85 -13.90 -12.03
CA ARG A 45 -1.92 -15.34 -11.82
C ARG A 45 -0.54 -15.84 -11.45
N MET A 46 -0.46 -16.55 -10.35
CA MET A 46 0.75 -17.20 -9.88
C MET A 46 0.55 -18.72 -9.92
N GLN A 47 1.61 -19.44 -10.19
CA GLN A 47 1.62 -20.89 -10.08
C GLN A 47 2.17 -21.26 -8.70
N SER A 48 1.66 -22.34 -8.12
CA SER A 48 2.27 -22.91 -6.91
C SER A 48 3.70 -23.38 -7.18
N ALA A 49 4.51 -23.54 -6.12
CA ALA A 49 5.88 -24.04 -6.23
C ALA A 49 5.97 -25.36 -7.03
N GLU A 50 7.13 -25.61 -7.65
CA GLU A 50 7.33 -26.72 -8.60
C GLU A 50 7.02 -28.11 -8.03
N ASP A 51 7.14 -28.30 -6.70
CA ASP A 51 6.93 -29.58 -6.01
C ASP A 51 5.50 -29.79 -5.46
N SER A 52 4.58 -28.86 -5.72
CA SER A 52 3.18 -28.93 -5.27
C SER A 52 2.23 -29.19 -6.45
N PRO A 53 1.01 -29.71 -6.21
CA PRO A 53 -0.01 -29.77 -7.25
C PRO A 53 -0.15 -28.40 -7.92
N LYS A 54 -0.10 -28.35 -9.25
CA LYS A 54 -0.13 -27.09 -10.02
C LYS A 54 -1.47 -26.36 -9.84
N TYR A 55 -1.53 -25.47 -8.89
CA TYR A 55 -2.65 -24.56 -8.73
C TYR A 55 -2.36 -23.22 -9.41
N ASN A 56 -3.37 -22.71 -10.12
CA ASN A 56 -3.38 -21.35 -10.60
C ASN A 56 -4.02 -20.45 -9.53
N ILE A 57 -3.20 -19.73 -8.79
CA ILE A 57 -3.65 -18.84 -7.73
C ILE A 57 -3.79 -17.44 -8.32
N ARG A 58 -4.97 -16.83 -8.14
CA ARG A 58 -5.18 -15.42 -8.50
C ARG A 58 -4.90 -14.56 -7.28
N VAL A 59 -3.86 -13.74 -7.33
CA VAL A 59 -3.48 -12.80 -6.29
C VAL A 59 -3.79 -11.37 -6.73
N GLY A 60 -4.22 -10.53 -5.79
CA GLY A 60 -4.52 -9.13 -6.06
C GLY A 60 -5.81 -8.68 -5.40
N GLY A 61 -6.29 -7.52 -5.80
CA GLY A 61 -7.48 -6.93 -5.21
C GLY A 61 -7.73 -5.51 -5.71
N ARG A 62 -8.46 -4.75 -4.89
CA ARG A 62 -8.82 -3.35 -5.12
C ARG A 62 -7.83 -2.47 -4.39
N ILE A 63 -7.25 -1.55 -5.12
CA ILE A 63 -6.24 -0.59 -4.67
C ILE A 63 -6.94 0.74 -4.42
N ASP A 64 -6.82 1.30 -3.23
CA ASP A 64 -7.51 2.53 -2.87
C ASP A 64 -7.08 3.71 -3.74
N ARG A 65 -5.76 3.95 -3.87
CA ARG A 65 -5.22 5.03 -4.70
C ARG A 65 -3.88 4.65 -5.33
N ILE A 66 -3.71 5.05 -6.57
CA ILE A 66 -2.41 5.11 -7.26
C ILE A 66 -2.16 6.56 -7.61
N ASP A 67 -1.06 7.12 -7.16
CA ASP A 67 -0.66 8.47 -7.50
C ASP A 67 0.80 8.55 -7.99
N GLU A 68 1.10 9.66 -8.63
CA GLU A 68 2.41 10.01 -9.11
C GLU A 68 2.90 11.24 -8.36
N VAL A 69 4.09 11.16 -7.81
CA VAL A 69 4.78 12.27 -7.13
C VAL A 69 6.11 12.57 -7.81
N LEU A 70 6.54 13.82 -7.73
CA LEU A 70 7.84 14.23 -8.21
C LEU A 70 8.85 14.16 -7.05
N LEU A 71 9.83 13.26 -7.16
CA LEU A 71 10.97 13.22 -6.27
C LEU A 71 12.13 14.04 -6.87
N GLY A 72 12.28 15.29 -6.40
CA GLY A 72 13.27 16.22 -6.95
C GLY A 72 12.87 16.70 -8.36
N THR A 73 13.85 17.10 -9.17
CA THR A 73 13.60 17.81 -10.44
C THR A 73 13.27 16.91 -11.64
N ARG A 74 13.48 15.59 -11.55
CA ARG A 74 13.35 14.70 -12.73
C ARG A 74 12.78 13.31 -12.47
N ASN A 75 12.69 12.85 -11.22
CA ASN A 75 12.27 11.49 -10.94
C ASN A 75 10.77 11.46 -10.61
N GLN A 76 9.99 10.90 -11.51
CA GLN A 76 8.59 10.57 -11.27
C GLN A 76 8.51 9.20 -10.64
N GLN A 77 7.78 9.10 -9.53
CA GLN A 77 7.56 7.87 -8.80
C GLN A 77 6.08 7.62 -8.65
N LEU A 78 5.65 6.39 -8.86
CA LEU A 78 4.30 5.95 -8.49
C LEU A 78 4.26 5.53 -7.03
N ARG A 79 3.16 5.85 -6.35
CA ARG A 79 2.84 5.29 -5.05
C ARG A 79 1.55 4.50 -5.15
N VAL A 80 1.57 3.31 -4.58
CA VAL A 80 0.36 2.54 -4.28
C VAL A 80 0.00 2.84 -2.84
N VAL A 81 -1.09 3.55 -2.63
CA VAL A 81 -1.52 4.05 -1.32
C VAL A 81 -2.73 3.28 -0.85
N ASP A 82 -2.64 2.76 0.36
CA ASP A 82 -3.73 2.12 1.07
C ASP A 82 -4.05 2.94 2.33
N TYR A 83 -5.33 3.31 2.50
CA TYR A 83 -5.77 4.16 3.60
C TYR A 83 -6.13 3.35 4.84
N LYS A 84 -5.62 3.77 5.98
CA LYS A 84 -5.93 3.16 7.27
C LYS A 84 -6.50 4.22 8.22
N THR A 85 -7.74 4.00 8.67
CA THR A 85 -8.47 4.88 9.59
C THR A 85 -8.40 4.41 11.05
N GLY A 86 -7.80 3.23 11.29
CA GLY A 86 -7.66 2.64 12.62
C GLY A 86 -6.69 3.40 13.54
N ASN A 87 -6.76 3.11 14.84
CA ASN A 87 -5.97 3.79 15.88
C ASN A 87 -4.54 3.24 16.04
N SER A 88 -4.18 2.17 15.34
CA SER A 88 -2.87 1.55 15.47
C SER A 88 -2.08 1.70 14.18
N GLN A 89 -0.82 2.14 14.31
CA GLN A 89 0.14 2.06 13.21
C GLN A 89 0.63 0.62 13.05
N ALA A 90 0.89 0.22 11.80
CA ALA A 90 1.62 -1.01 11.56
C ALA A 90 3.02 -0.90 12.18
N LYS A 91 3.44 -1.95 12.87
CA LYS A 91 4.77 -2.02 13.47
C LYS A 91 5.84 -2.05 12.36
N SER A 92 7.03 -1.56 12.69
CA SER A 92 8.16 -1.65 11.77
C SER A 92 8.51 -3.10 11.46
N VAL A 93 8.87 -3.38 10.23
CA VAL A 93 9.32 -4.69 9.74
C VAL A 93 10.83 -4.66 9.59
N ALA A 94 11.53 -5.59 10.23
CA ALA A 94 13.00 -5.60 10.22
C ALA A 94 13.56 -6.14 8.90
N ALA A 95 12.91 -7.14 8.31
CA ALA A 95 13.33 -7.78 7.08
C ALA A 95 12.13 -8.19 6.22
N LEU A 96 12.33 -8.33 4.92
CA LEU A 96 11.29 -8.71 3.98
C LEU A 96 10.61 -10.05 4.30
N PRO A 97 11.31 -11.12 4.70
CA PRO A 97 10.68 -12.37 5.09
C PRO A 97 9.68 -12.25 6.24
N ASP A 98 9.85 -11.24 7.09
CA ASP A 98 8.91 -10.99 8.20
C ASP A 98 7.52 -10.54 7.71
N VAL A 99 7.44 -9.90 6.54
CA VAL A 99 6.18 -9.46 5.92
C VAL A 99 5.32 -10.64 5.49
N ILE A 100 5.96 -11.75 5.12
CA ILE A 100 5.29 -12.92 4.55
C ILE A 100 5.24 -14.09 5.55
N ASN A 101 5.59 -13.86 6.80
CA ASN A 101 5.58 -14.88 7.83
C ASN A 101 4.18 -14.99 8.48
N PRO A 102 3.43 -16.11 8.24
CA PRO A 102 2.08 -16.27 8.78
C PRO A 102 2.01 -16.19 10.31
N SER A 103 3.07 -16.61 11.01
CA SER A 103 3.11 -16.59 12.48
C SER A 103 3.22 -15.18 13.06
N LYS A 104 3.63 -14.20 12.26
CA LYS A 104 3.76 -12.79 12.67
C LYS A 104 2.58 -11.93 12.26
N ILE A 105 1.78 -12.38 11.29
CA ILE A 105 0.65 -11.61 10.74
C ILE A 105 -0.38 -11.19 11.81
N PRO A 106 -0.88 -12.08 12.70
CA PRO A 106 -1.95 -11.70 13.62
C PRO A 106 -1.58 -10.59 14.61
N ASP A 107 -0.31 -10.52 15.02
CA ASP A 107 0.10 -9.67 16.15
C ASP A 107 0.58 -8.28 15.75
N ASN A 108 0.90 -8.05 14.47
CA ASN A 108 1.67 -6.88 14.04
C ASN A 108 1.05 -6.06 12.92
N GLN A 109 -0.15 -6.40 12.44
CA GLN A 109 -0.76 -5.78 11.25
C GLN A 109 0.18 -5.84 10.02
N ILE A 110 1.00 -6.88 9.98
CA ILE A 110 1.92 -7.16 8.86
C ILE A 110 1.13 -7.49 7.59
N ASP A 111 -0.11 -7.96 7.71
CA ASP A 111 -1.08 -8.11 6.63
C ASP A 111 -1.24 -6.82 5.80
N TYR A 112 -1.18 -5.65 6.42
CA TYR A 112 -1.22 -4.38 5.70
C TYR A 112 0.03 -4.16 4.84
N HIS A 113 1.21 -4.55 5.35
CA HIS A 113 2.46 -4.49 4.59
C HIS A 113 2.41 -5.45 3.40
N LEU A 114 2.04 -6.70 3.64
CA LEU A 114 1.90 -7.71 2.59
C LEU A 114 0.94 -7.23 1.51
N GLN A 115 -0.22 -6.71 1.89
CA GLN A 115 -1.23 -6.22 0.96
C GLN A 115 -0.68 -5.12 0.04
N VAL A 116 -0.12 -4.06 0.61
CA VAL A 116 0.31 -2.91 -0.20
C VAL A 116 1.58 -3.19 -1.00
N MET A 117 2.47 -4.05 -0.50
CA MET A 117 3.65 -4.50 -1.24
C MET A 117 3.25 -5.38 -2.42
N LEU A 118 2.32 -6.33 -2.23
CA LEU A 118 1.76 -7.13 -3.31
C LEU A 118 1.12 -6.25 -4.38
N TYR A 119 0.29 -5.28 -3.99
CA TYR A 119 -0.32 -4.34 -4.93
C TYR A 119 0.73 -3.52 -5.70
N SER A 120 1.79 -3.11 -5.03
CA SER A 120 2.89 -2.36 -5.68
C SER A 120 3.61 -3.21 -6.73
N LEU A 121 3.85 -4.49 -6.47
CA LEU A 121 4.41 -5.42 -7.46
C LEU A 121 3.47 -5.66 -8.63
N LEU A 122 2.16 -5.71 -8.40
CA LEU A 122 1.18 -5.84 -9.48
C LEU A 122 1.21 -4.62 -10.40
N ILE A 123 1.31 -3.41 -9.85
CA ILE A 123 1.41 -2.18 -10.65
C ILE A 123 2.75 -2.10 -11.36
N ASP A 124 3.84 -2.54 -10.74
CA ASP A 124 5.17 -2.55 -11.34
C ASP A 124 5.26 -3.50 -12.56
N GLY A 125 4.68 -4.70 -12.49
CA GLY A 125 4.91 -5.74 -13.49
C GLY A 125 3.69 -6.29 -14.23
N HIS A 126 2.48 -6.15 -13.68
CA HIS A 126 1.29 -6.84 -14.20
C HIS A 126 0.15 -5.93 -14.63
N ALA A 127 0.30 -4.62 -14.50
CA ALA A 127 -0.72 -3.64 -14.87
C ALA A 127 -0.13 -2.52 -15.75
N PRO A 128 0.33 -2.81 -16.98
CA PRO A 128 1.00 -1.84 -17.84
C PRO A 128 0.13 -0.63 -18.19
N GLN A 129 -1.20 -0.77 -18.13
CA GLN A 129 -2.13 0.34 -18.32
C GLN A 129 -2.06 1.38 -17.18
N LEU A 130 -1.63 0.98 -15.97
CA LEU A 130 -1.49 1.86 -14.81
C LEU A 130 -0.05 2.38 -14.63
N ASN A 131 0.93 1.68 -15.21
CA ASN A 131 2.34 2.06 -15.22
C ASN A 131 2.98 1.88 -16.61
N PRO A 132 2.49 2.59 -17.66
CA PRO A 132 2.97 2.39 -19.03
C PRO A 132 4.43 2.83 -19.25
N GLN A 133 4.98 3.59 -18.34
CA GLN A 133 6.36 4.11 -18.41
C GLN A 133 7.34 3.34 -17.52
N HIS A 134 6.90 2.25 -16.89
CA HIS A 134 7.71 1.44 -15.97
C HIS A 134 8.43 2.28 -14.91
N ARG A 135 7.70 3.20 -14.29
CA ARG A 135 8.22 4.05 -13.21
C ARG A 135 8.41 3.23 -11.95
N PRO A 136 9.38 3.58 -11.09
CA PRO A 136 9.51 2.97 -9.77
C PRO A 136 8.21 3.08 -8.99
N VAL A 137 7.83 2.02 -8.29
CA VAL A 137 6.58 1.93 -7.52
C VAL A 137 6.88 1.79 -6.04
N SER A 138 6.38 2.70 -5.22
CA SER A 138 6.51 2.65 -3.76
C SER A 138 5.22 2.16 -3.11
N PRO A 139 5.30 1.20 -2.18
CA PRO A 139 4.21 0.87 -1.28
C PRO A 139 4.03 1.95 -0.22
N ALA A 140 2.80 2.38 0.04
CA ALA A 140 2.48 3.40 1.00
C ALA A 140 1.26 3.03 1.85
N LEU A 141 1.41 3.04 3.18
CA LEU A 141 0.32 2.91 4.14
C LEU A 141 0.03 4.27 4.77
N LEU A 142 -1.12 4.84 4.45
CA LEU A 142 -1.50 6.15 4.94
C LEU A 142 -2.44 6.02 6.14
N PHE A 143 -1.86 6.12 7.34
CA PHE A 143 -2.60 6.15 8.60
C PHE A 143 -3.05 7.58 8.90
N ILE A 144 -4.30 7.90 8.61
CA ILE A 144 -4.83 9.27 8.65
C ILE A 144 -4.69 9.92 10.02
N GLN A 145 -4.71 9.14 11.11
CA GLN A 145 -4.58 9.67 12.45
C GLN A 145 -3.18 10.22 12.79
N TYR A 146 -2.15 9.75 12.09
CA TYR A 146 -0.74 10.08 12.35
C TYR A 146 -0.15 11.08 11.36
N THR A 147 -0.92 11.55 10.38
CA THR A 147 -0.44 12.46 9.33
C THR A 147 -0.08 13.86 9.82
N SER A 148 -0.45 14.21 11.06
CA SER A 148 -0.08 15.49 11.69
C SER A 148 1.35 15.52 12.22
N ASP A 149 2.03 14.38 12.33
CA ASP A 149 3.42 14.33 12.77
C ASP A 149 4.32 14.94 11.69
N GLU A 150 5.29 15.78 12.07
CA GLU A 150 6.15 16.50 11.12
C GLU A 150 6.95 15.56 10.23
N ASP A 151 7.48 14.48 10.81
CA ASP A 151 8.30 13.49 10.13
C ASP A 151 7.49 12.34 9.50
N TYR A 152 6.16 12.44 9.51
CA TYR A 152 5.31 11.39 8.97
C TYR A 152 5.56 11.17 7.48
N SER A 153 5.77 9.91 7.10
CA SER A 153 5.83 9.46 5.71
C SER A 153 5.03 8.17 5.56
N PRO A 154 4.10 8.10 4.63
CA PRO A 154 3.33 6.88 4.38
C PRO A 154 4.15 5.78 3.69
N ILE A 155 5.30 6.11 3.09
CA ILE A 155 6.16 5.13 2.39
C ILE A 155 6.64 4.07 3.37
N LEU A 156 6.42 2.80 3.02
CA LEU A 156 6.86 1.68 3.84
C LEU A 156 8.37 1.63 3.98
N ARG A 157 8.79 1.04 5.10
CA ARG A 157 10.19 0.78 5.41
C ARG A 157 10.40 -0.70 5.72
N ILE A 158 11.59 -1.18 5.35
CA ILE A 158 12.17 -2.42 5.87
C ILE A 158 13.43 -2.01 6.62
N GLY A 159 13.46 -2.26 7.92
CA GLY A 159 14.45 -1.65 8.81
C GLY A 159 14.39 -0.13 8.71
N GLU A 160 15.54 0.48 8.47
CA GLU A 160 15.67 1.94 8.31
C GLU A 160 15.45 2.42 6.86
N THR A 161 15.34 1.51 5.89
CA THR A 161 15.31 1.85 4.47
C THR A 161 13.87 2.00 3.97
N ARG A 162 13.55 3.16 3.36
CA ARG A 162 12.28 3.36 2.66
C ARG A 162 12.26 2.60 1.35
N ILE A 163 11.14 1.94 1.05
CA ILE A 163 10.94 1.24 -0.21
C ILE A 163 10.49 2.24 -1.27
N THR A 164 11.44 2.78 -2.02
CA THR A 164 11.16 3.73 -3.11
C THR A 164 10.93 3.05 -4.45
N ASP A 165 11.32 1.78 -4.57
CA ASP A 165 11.14 0.97 -5.76
C ASP A 165 10.89 -0.50 -5.36
N MET A 166 9.64 -0.93 -5.46
CA MET A 166 9.26 -2.30 -5.15
C MET A 166 9.82 -3.30 -6.15
N GLY A 167 10.12 -2.86 -7.38
CA GLY A 167 10.77 -3.68 -8.40
C GLY A 167 12.13 -4.21 -7.94
N SER A 168 12.86 -3.44 -7.15
CA SER A 168 14.16 -3.87 -6.60
C SER A 168 14.06 -5.01 -5.57
N LEU A 169 12.91 -5.23 -4.99
CA LEU A 169 12.64 -6.29 -4.02
C LEU A 169 11.85 -7.47 -4.62
N ARG A 170 11.54 -7.42 -5.92
CA ARG A 170 10.67 -8.38 -6.61
C ARG A 170 11.13 -9.82 -6.42
N GLU A 171 12.39 -10.10 -6.72
CA GLU A 171 12.92 -11.48 -6.69
C GLU A 171 12.81 -12.09 -5.28
N GLU A 172 13.20 -11.33 -4.25
CA GLU A 172 13.10 -11.77 -2.86
C GLU A 172 11.65 -11.92 -2.42
N PHE A 173 10.78 -10.97 -2.77
CA PHE A 173 9.37 -11.02 -2.43
C PHE A 173 8.66 -12.20 -3.11
N ASP A 174 8.88 -12.41 -4.40
CA ASP A 174 8.28 -13.50 -5.16
C ASP A 174 8.71 -14.87 -4.59
N LYS A 175 9.98 -15.02 -4.21
CA LYS A 175 10.49 -16.24 -3.55
C LYS A 175 9.73 -16.52 -2.25
N GLU A 176 9.61 -15.53 -1.36
CA GLU A 176 8.92 -15.69 -0.09
C GLU A 176 7.41 -15.91 -0.29
N LEU A 177 6.80 -15.24 -1.26
CA LEU A 177 5.39 -15.44 -1.59
C LEU A 177 5.13 -16.85 -2.13
N HIS A 178 5.99 -17.38 -3.00
CA HIS A 178 5.89 -18.78 -3.47
C HIS A 178 6.03 -19.77 -2.32
N ARG A 179 6.94 -19.51 -1.37
CA ARG A 179 7.07 -20.33 -0.16
C ARG A 179 5.76 -20.35 0.64
N LEU A 180 5.17 -19.18 0.91
CA LEU A 180 3.89 -19.07 1.61
C LEU A 180 2.76 -19.83 0.88
N LEU A 181 2.67 -19.67 -0.44
CA LEU A 181 1.65 -20.34 -1.24
C LEU A 181 1.85 -21.87 -1.31
N GLY A 182 3.07 -22.35 -1.09
CA GLY A 182 3.36 -23.79 -0.98
C GLY A 182 2.99 -24.40 0.37
N GLU A 183 2.74 -23.58 1.40
CA GLU A 183 2.30 -24.02 2.74
C GLU A 183 0.77 -24.12 2.88
N ILE A 184 0.00 -23.66 1.88
CA ILE A 184 -1.46 -23.70 1.81
C ILE A 184 -1.94 -24.91 1.03
#